data_d3abcf781844d0aedf9544c6da6865e3
#
_entry.id   d3abcf781844d0aedf9544c6da6865e3
#
_cell.length_a   1.000
_cell.length_b   1.000
_cell.length_c   1.000
_cell.angle_alpha   90.00
_cell.angle_beta   90.00
_cell.angle_gamma   90.00
#
_symmetry.space_group_name_H-M   'P 1'
#
loop_
_entity.id
_entity.type
_entity.pdbx_description
1 polymer ?
#
loop_
_entity_poly.entity_id
_entity_poly.type
_entity_poly.pdbx_seq_one_letter_code
_entity_poly.pdbx_strand_id
1 'polypeptide(L)'
;YWDFLDFPDSLTVNSGQLSVSFPVTVKPGSAAQAGFVALTCTANGLDSSACFTNFRKYAQTDFGIPSGTTITWPLMYPNVLRFHYLAFPAMSRYIPLNQPDAIMSAKNPILARTSDAYKGTTLFMPVVRSMSPCQRALLRAYLTGEPWQPPQ
;
A
#
# COMPACT_ATOMS: atom_id res chain seq x y z
N TYR A 1 -16.82 12.98 2.46
CA TYR A 1 -17.41 11.75 3.01
C TYR A 1 -16.31 10.72 3.21
N TRP A 2 -15.90 10.53 4.48
CA TRP A 2 -14.72 9.73 4.83
C TRP A 2 -15.13 8.56 5.72
N ASP A 3 -16.17 7.82 5.30
CA ASP A 3 -16.79 6.76 6.10
C ASP A 3 -15.82 5.63 6.49
N PHE A 4 -14.66 5.56 5.84
CA PHE A 4 -13.65 4.54 6.12
C PHE A 4 -12.51 4.99 7.05
N LEU A 5 -12.50 6.25 7.46
CA LEU A 5 -11.53 6.80 8.41
C LEU A 5 -12.21 7.20 9.72
N ASP A 6 -11.48 7.08 10.80
CA ASP A 6 -11.83 7.57 12.11
C ASP A 6 -10.70 8.45 12.62
N PHE A 7 -11.03 9.69 12.95
CA PHE A 7 -10.12 10.71 13.44
C PHE A 7 -10.91 11.81 14.18
N PRO A 8 -10.28 12.57 15.09
CA PRO A 8 -10.96 13.65 15.82
C PRO A 8 -11.40 14.78 14.88
N ASP A 9 -12.62 15.30 15.10
CA ASP A 9 -13.18 16.40 14.30
C ASP A 9 -12.43 17.72 14.50
N SER A 10 -11.80 17.90 15.65
CA SER A 10 -11.02 19.09 15.97
C SER A 10 -9.86 18.77 16.90
N LEU A 11 -8.83 19.59 16.81
CA LEU A 11 -7.63 19.52 17.64
C LEU A 11 -7.26 20.92 18.10
N THR A 12 -6.89 21.05 19.36
CA THR A 12 -6.41 22.31 19.92
C THR A 12 -4.91 22.25 20.11
N VAL A 13 -4.20 23.22 19.55
CA VAL A 13 -2.79 23.47 19.85
C VAL A 13 -2.71 24.56 20.87
N ASN A 14 -2.27 24.27 22.10
CA ASN A 14 -2.18 25.24 23.19
C ASN A 14 -1.00 26.17 22.97
N SER A 15 -1.09 27.36 23.61
CA SER A 15 0.00 28.35 23.60
C SER A 15 1.31 27.72 24.09
N GLY A 16 2.38 27.91 23.33
CA GLY A 16 3.70 27.32 23.62
C GLY A 16 3.89 25.87 23.10
N GLN A 17 2.85 25.22 22.59
CA GLN A 17 2.93 23.91 22.00
C GLN A 17 3.28 24.03 20.52
N LEU A 18 4.34 23.31 20.07
CA LEU A 18 4.83 23.39 18.69
C LEU A 18 4.16 22.38 17.75
N SER A 19 3.56 21.32 18.29
CA SER A 19 2.91 20.25 17.52
C SER A 19 1.87 19.53 18.34
N VAL A 20 0.93 18.89 17.63
CA VAL A 20 -0.02 17.96 18.20
C VAL A 20 -0.07 16.73 17.28
N SER A 21 -0.12 15.54 17.88
CA SER A 21 -0.29 14.28 17.15
C SER A 21 -1.64 13.67 17.47
N PHE A 22 -2.26 13.08 16.48
CA PHE A 22 -3.54 12.37 16.64
C PHE A 22 -3.56 11.10 15.81
N PRO A 23 -4.28 10.06 16.25
CA PRO A 23 -4.44 8.84 15.48
C PRO A 23 -5.43 9.07 14.33
N VAL A 24 -5.12 8.45 13.19
CA VAL A 24 -6.07 8.24 12.09
C VAL A 24 -6.22 6.75 11.92
N THR A 25 -7.41 6.23 12.17
CA THR A 25 -7.69 4.79 12.11
C THR A 25 -8.52 4.46 10.89
N VAL A 26 -8.14 3.40 10.18
CA VAL A 26 -8.92 2.88 9.06
C VAL A 26 -9.98 1.94 9.61
N LYS A 27 -11.25 2.27 9.37
CA LYS A 27 -12.38 1.42 9.79
C LYS A 27 -12.33 0.07 9.06
N PRO A 28 -12.71 -1.02 9.73
CA PRO A 28 -12.76 -2.35 9.11
C PRO A 28 -13.72 -2.37 7.91
N GLY A 29 -13.57 -3.38 7.07
CA GLY A 29 -14.37 -3.58 5.87
C GLY A 29 -13.49 -3.97 4.69
N SER A 30 -14.04 -4.74 3.74
CA SER A 30 -13.30 -5.34 2.62
C SER A 30 -13.13 -4.42 1.42
N ALA A 31 -13.97 -3.39 1.24
CA ALA A 31 -13.94 -2.53 0.08
C ALA A 31 -12.68 -1.66 0.02
N ALA A 32 -12.12 -1.51 -1.19
CA ALA A 32 -11.08 -0.53 -1.44
C ALA A 32 -11.66 0.88 -1.46
N GLN A 33 -10.96 1.82 -0.84
CA GLN A 33 -11.39 3.23 -0.78
C GLN A 33 -10.16 4.14 -0.89
N ALA A 34 -10.34 5.34 -1.39
CA ALA A 34 -9.32 6.37 -1.40
C ALA A 34 -9.95 7.71 -1.04
N GLY A 35 -9.17 8.53 -0.36
CA GLY A 35 -9.62 9.83 0.05
C GLY A 35 -8.48 10.73 0.51
N PHE A 36 -8.82 11.96 0.86
CA PHE A 36 -7.88 12.89 1.48
C PHE A 36 -8.53 13.52 2.72
N VAL A 37 -7.73 13.87 3.69
CA VAL A 37 -8.13 14.69 4.84
C VAL A 37 -7.48 16.06 4.68
N ALA A 38 -8.29 17.09 4.69
CA ALA A 38 -7.82 18.46 4.74
C ALA A 38 -7.85 18.92 6.20
N LEU A 39 -6.77 19.54 6.65
CA LEU A 39 -6.70 20.23 7.95
C LEU A 39 -6.85 21.72 7.71
N THR A 40 -7.84 22.31 8.35
CA THR A 40 -8.06 23.76 8.37
C THR A 40 -7.63 24.29 9.73
N CYS A 41 -6.76 25.26 9.76
CA CYS A 41 -6.38 25.96 10.99
C CYS A 41 -7.22 27.19 11.16
N THR A 42 -7.86 27.34 12.32
CA THR A 42 -8.54 28.58 12.70
C THR A 42 -7.69 29.30 13.74
N ALA A 43 -7.25 30.50 13.42
CA ALA A 43 -6.51 31.36 14.32
C ALA A 43 -7.14 32.77 14.32
N ASN A 44 -7.46 33.33 15.51
CA ASN A 44 -8.08 34.64 15.66
C ASN A 44 -9.37 34.79 14.81
N GLY A 45 -10.16 33.73 14.66
CA GLY A 45 -11.39 33.75 13.86
C GLY A 45 -11.19 33.73 12.35
N LEU A 46 -9.97 33.55 11.87
CA LEU A 46 -9.64 33.41 10.45
C LEU A 46 -9.28 31.96 10.15
N ASP A 47 -9.95 31.39 9.17
CA ASP A 47 -9.65 30.06 8.66
C ASP A 47 -8.58 30.13 7.56
N SER A 48 -7.57 29.31 7.70
CA SER A 48 -6.58 29.09 6.65
C SER A 48 -6.44 27.60 6.37
N SER A 49 -6.37 27.25 5.10
CA SER A 49 -6.04 25.89 4.66
C SER A 49 -4.59 25.60 5.01
N ALA A 50 -4.35 24.64 5.92
CA ALA A 50 -3.01 24.34 6.38
C ALA A 50 -2.33 23.23 5.55
N CYS A 51 -2.96 22.06 5.48
CA CYS A 51 -2.43 20.93 4.72
C CYS A 51 -3.52 19.91 4.42
N PHE A 52 -3.23 19.01 3.49
CA PHE A 52 -4.05 17.83 3.25
C PHE A 52 -3.16 16.62 3.08
N THR A 53 -3.71 15.47 3.44
CA THR A 53 -3.04 14.19 3.28
C THR A 53 -3.94 13.19 2.60
N ASN A 54 -3.36 12.34 1.75
CA ASN A 54 -4.10 11.33 1.01
C ASN A 54 -4.04 9.99 1.74
N PHE A 55 -5.18 9.32 1.80
CA PHE A 55 -5.31 7.98 2.37
C PHE A 55 -5.80 7.02 1.30
N ARG A 56 -5.30 5.80 1.35
CA ARG A 56 -5.75 4.70 0.51
C ARG A 56 -5.96 3.46 1.36
N LYS A 57 -7.18 2.94 1.34
CA LYS A 57 -7.53 1.64 1.85
C LYS A 57 -7.55 0.65 0.70
N TYR A 58 -6.83 -0.43 0.82
CA TYR A 58 -6.86 -1.53 -0.15
C TYR A 58 -7.97 -2.51 0.20
N ALA A 59 -8.58 -3.12 -0.82
CA ALA A 59 -9.44 -4.26 -0.60
C ALA A 59 -8.62 -5.42 -0.03
N GLN A 60 -9.18 -6.07 0.96
CA GLN A 60 -8.67 -7.36 1.41
C GLN A 60 -9.22 -8.44 0.46
N THR A 61 -8.34 -9.25 -0.09
CA THR A 61 -8.69 -10.29 -1.06
C THR A 61 -7.78 -11.50 -0.91
N ASP A 62 -8.34 -12.67 -1.09
CA ASP A 62 -7.63 -13.94 -1.23
C ASP A 62 -7.39 -14.33 -2.70
N PHE A 63 -7.83 -13.48 -3.65
CA PHE A 63 -7.79 -13.70 -5.11
C PHE A 63 -8.54 -14.97 -5.56
N GLY A 64 -9.44 -15.52 -4.74
CA GLY A 64 -10.08 -16.80 -4.98
C GLY A 64 -9.11 -17.99 -4.90
N ILE A 65 -7.96 -17.81 -4.25
CA ILE A 65 -6.93 -18.84 -4.10
C ILE A 65 -7.06 -19.46 -2.70
N PRO A 66 -7.30 -20.78 -2.58
CA PRO A 66 -7.38 -21.44 -1.29
C PRO A 66 -6.08 -21.30 -0.47
N SER A 67 -6.23 -21.13 0.84
CA SER A 67 -5.09 -21.14 1.76
C SER A 67 -4.33 -22.47 1.65
N GLY A 68 -3.01 -22.43 1.77
CA GLY A 68 -2.14 -23.59 1.60
C GLY A 68 -1.73 -23.90 0.15
N THR A 69 -2.28 -23.18 -0.85
CA THR A 69 -1.94 -23.39 -2.25
C THR A 69 -0.50 -22.95 -2.55
N THR A 70 0.23 -23.78 -3.31
CA THR A 70 1.52 -23.36 -3.88
C THR A 70 1.28 -22.38 -5.02
N ILE A 71 1.87 -21.20 -4.92
CA ILE A 71 1.64 -20.14 -5.90
C ILE A 71 2.52 -20.35 -7.12
N THR A 72 1.87 -20.41 -8.28
CA THR A 72 2.50 -20.52 -9.59
C THR A 72 2.46 -19.20 -10.35
N TRP A 73 3.26 -19.05 -11.40
CA TRP A 73 3.26 -17.87 -12.26
C TRP A 73 1.88 -17.49 -12.80
N PRO A 74 1.06 -18.42 -13.36
CA PRO A 74 -0.28 -18.10 -13.82
C PRO A 74 -1.23 -17.56 -12.74
N LEU A 75 -1.01 -17.90 -11.48
CA LEU A 75 -1.80 -17.39 -10.37
C LEU A 75 -1.28 -16.01 -9.91
N MET A 76 0.03 -15.82 -9.86
CA MET A 76 0.64 -14.61 -9.34
C MET A 76 0.63 -13.46 -10.36
N TYR A 77 1.02 -13.71 -11.61
CA TYR A 77 1.24 -12.67 -12.61
C TYR A 77 0.00 -11.78 -12.88
N PRO A 78 -1.19 -12.33 -13.20
CA PRO A 78 -2.37 -11.50 -13.48
C PRO A 78 -2.84 -10.70 -12.28
N ASN A 79 -2.66 -11.23 -11.07
CA ASN A 79 -3.13 -10.61 -9.84
C ASN A 79 -2.17 -9.55 -9.26
N VAL A 80 -0.90 -9.59 -9.63
CA VAL A 80 0.13 -8.71 -9.07
C VAL A 80 0.89 -7.95 -10.13
N LEU A 81 1.67 -8.62 -10.98
CA LEU A 81 2.67 -7.95 -11.82
C LEU A 81 2.12 -7.39 -13.13
N ARG A 82 1.04 -7.96 -13.67
CA ARG A 82 0.48 -7.51 -14.95
C ARG A 82 0.12 -6.02 -14.95
N PHE A 83 -0.53 -5.55 -13.90
CA PHE A 83 -0.84 -4.12 -13.77
C PHE A 83 0.43 -3.27 -13.78
N HIS A 84 1.42 -3.66 -12.99
CA HIS A 84 2.69 -2.91 -12.90
C HIS A 84 3.49 -2.95 -14.20
N TYR A 85 3.46 -4.07 -14.90
CA TYR A 85 4.08 -4.20 -16.23
C TYR A 85 3.49 -3.21 -17.24
N LEU A 86 2.15 -3.07 -17.24
CA LEU A 86 1.46 -2.17 -18.17
C LEU A 86 1.57 -0.70 -17.75
N ALA A 87 1.48 -0.42 -16.45
CA ALA A 87 1.48 0.94 -15.92
C ALA A 87 2.88 1.58 -15.82
N PHE A 88 3.92 0.76 -15.70
CA PHE A 88 5.29 1.23 -15.49
C PHE A 88 6.29 0.58 -16.46
N PRO A 89 6.18 0.84 -17.77
CA PRO A 89 7.01 0.18 -18.79
C PRO A 89 8.51 0.44 -18.61
N ALA A 90 8.90 1.55 -17.98
CA ALA A 90 10.30 1.85 -17.67
C ALA A 90 10.95 0.81 -16.72
N MET A 91 10.17 0.18 -15.84
CA MET A 91 10.66 -0.89 -14.95
C MET A 91 11.14 -2.10 -15.73
N SER A 92 10.52 -2.40 -16.85
CA SER A 92 10.88 -3.55 -17.71
C SER A 92 12.26 -3.43 -18.36
N ARG A 93 12.88 -2.24 -18.34
CA ARG A 93 14.27 -2.04 -18.76
C ARG A 93 15.27 -2.64 -17.76
N TYR A 94 14.86 -2.76 -16.49
CA TYR A 94 15.70 -3.29 -15.40
C TYR A 94 15.31 -4.72 -15.06
N ILE A 95 14.02 -4.95 -14.87
CA ILE A 95 13.45 -6.27 -14.55
C ILE A 95 12.20 -6.45 -15.42
N PRO A 96 12.24 -7.32 -16.45
CA PRO A 96 11.08 -7.63 -17.27
C PRO A 96 9.98 -8.30 -16.44
N LEU A 97 8.99 -7.50 -15.99
CA LEU A 97 7.96 -7.94 -15.05
C LEU A 97 7.02 -9.02 -15.62
N ASN A 98 7.06 -9.27 -16.91
CA ASN A 98 6.28 -10.30 -17.60
C ASN A 98 7.06 -11.61 -17.84
N GLN A 99 8.27 -11.73 -17.31
CA GLN A 99 9.13 -12.90 -17.48
C GLN A 99 9.40 -13.59 -16.14
N PRO A 100 8.96 -14.84 -15.93
CA PRO A 100 9.11 -15.53 -14.65
C PRO A 100 10.57 -15.69 -14.23
N ASP A 101 11.47 -16.00 -15.17
CA ASP A 101 12.89 -16.20 -14.87
C ASP A 101 13.59 -14.91 -14.43
N ALA A 102 13.22 -13.77 -15.03
CA ALA A 102 13.74 -12.47 -14.63
C ALA A 102 13.28 -12.09 -13.21
N ILE A 103 12.02 -12.40 -12.88
CA ILE A 103 11.46 -12.18 -11.55
C ILE A 103 12.13 -13.08 -10.52
N MET A 104 12.35 -14.36 -10.83
CA MET A 104 13.05 -15.29 -9.93
C MET A 104 14.53 -14.90 -9.75
N SER A 105 15.20 -14.46 -10.80
CA SER A 105 16.60 -13.97 -10.71
C SER A 105 16.71 -12.69 -9.84
N ALA A 106 15.67 -11.85 -9.84
CA ALA A 106 15.59 -10.64 -9.03
C ALA A 106 14.88 -10.85 -7.67
N LYS A 107 14.70 -12.09 -7.22
CA LYS A 107 13.96 -12.46 -6.01
C LYS A 107 14.33 -11.63 -4.79
N ASN A 108 15.62 -11.58 -4.44
CA ASN A 108 16.08 -10.92 -3.22
C ASN A 108 15.82 -9.40 -3.22
N PRO A 109 16.19 -8.62 -4.26
CA PRO A 109 15.86 -7.22 -4.30
C PRO A 109 14.35 -6.94 -4.34
N ILE A 110 13.54 -7.79 -4.99
CA ILE A 110 12.08 -7.64 -4.99
C ILE A 110 11.53 -7.84 -3.58
N LEU A 111 11.90 -8.91 -2.88
CA LEU A 111 11.47 -9.17 -1.50
C LEU A 111 11.86 -8.03 -0.56
N ALA A 112 13.10 -7.55 -0.65
CA ALA A 112 13.57 -6.43 0.16
C ALA A 112 12.73 -5.17 -0.11
N ARG A 113 12.62 -4.74 -1.37
CA ARG A 113 11.97 -3.47 -1.76
C ARG A 113 10.46 -3.46 -1.57
N THR A 114 9.81 -4.62 -1.49
CA THR A 114 8.37 -4.75 -1.22
C THR A 114 8.07 -5.03 0.26
N SER A 115 9.08 -5.14 1.11
CA SER A 115 8.92 -5.40 2.55
C SER A 115 8.54 -4.14 3.33
N ASP A 116 7.96 -4.34 4.51
CA ASP A 116 7.58 -3.24 5.40
C ASP A 116 8.80 -2.46 5.95
N ALA A 117 9.98 -3.07 5.98
CA ALA A 117 11.22 -2.38 6.34
C ALA A 117 11.55 -1.18 5.44
N TYR A 118 11.12 -1.21 4.18
CA TYR A 118 11.32 -0.11 3.25
C TYR A 118 10.12 0.82 3.09
N LYS A 119 8.98 0.52 3.71
CA LYS A 119 7.68 1.20 3.50
C LYS A 119 7.74 2.72 3.71
N GLY A 120 8.56 3.21 4.64
CA GLY A 120 8.77 4.62 4.91
C GLY A 120 9.83 5.31 4.04
N THR A 121 10.47 4.59 3.12
CA THR A 121 11.60 5.09 2.34
C THR A 121 11.25 5.28 0.86
N THR A 122 12.10 6.01 0.13
CA THR A 122 12.02 6.15 -1.34
C THR A 122 12.37 4.86 -2.07
N LEU A 123 12.93 3.89 -1.38
CA LEU A 123 13.34 2.60 -1.93
C LEU A 123 12.21 1.56 -1.96
N PHE A 124 11.07 1.87 -1.33
CA PHE A 124 9.91 0.98 -1.38
C PHE A 124 9.31 0.89 -2.78
N MET A 125 9.03 -0.32 -3.22
CA MET A 125 8.47 -0.58 -4.54
C MET A 125 7.06 -1.21 -4.46
N PRO A 126 6.15 -0.84 -5.36
CA PRO A 126 6.27 0.30 -6.29
C PRO A 126 6.27 1.65 -5.54
N VAL A 127 7.01 2.62 -6.03
CA VAL A 127 7.16 3.95 -5.39
C VAL A 127 5.81 4.62 -5.13
N VAL A 128 4.87 4.46 -6.05
CA VAL A 128 3.48 4.97 -5.91
C VAL A 128 2.63 4.18 -4.91
N ARG A 129 3.21 3.19 -4.24
CA ARG A 129 2.54 2.32 -3.26
C ARG A 129 1.22 1.71 -3.76
N SER A 130 1.17 1.37 -5.04
CA SER A 130 -0.04 0.79 -5.68
C SER A 130 -0.26 -0.69 -5.38
N MET A 131 0.75 -1.39 -4.87
CA MET A 131 0.64 -2.81 -4.51
C MET A 131 0.04 -2.97 -3.11
N SER A 132 -1.10 -3.66 -3.03
CA SER A 132 -1.77 -3.92 -1.76
C SER A 132 -0.97 -4.90 -0.87
N PRO A 133 -1.25 -4.95 0.45
CA PRO A 133 -0.67 -5.97 1.32
C PRO A 133 -0.93 -7.40 0.83
N CYS A 134 -2.15 -7.70 0.33
CA CYS A 134 -2.48 -9.01 -0.22
C CYS A 134 -1.66 -9.34 -1.48
N GLN A 135 -1.46 -8.36 -2.37
CA GLN A 135 -0.60 -8.53 -3.55
C GLN A 135 0.87 -8.77 -3.16
N ARG A 136 1.37 -8.06 -2.16
CA ARG A 136 2.74 -8.27 -1.64
C ARG A 136 2.90 -9.67 -1.03
N ALA A 137 1.90 -10.12 -0.27
CA ALA A 137 1.91 -11.47 0.29
C ALA A 137 1.87 -12.55 -0.79
N LEU A 138 1.05 -12.37 -1.85
CA LEU A 138 0.98 -13.29 -2.96
C LEU A 138 2.31 -13.36 -3.75
N LEU A 139 2.92 -12.20 -4.00
CA LEU A 139 4.24 -12.11 -4.63
C LEU A 139 5.32 -12.80 -3.78
N ARG A 140 5.29 -12.58 -2.46
CA ARG A 140 6.20 -13.24 -1.51
C ARG A 140 6.05 -14.76 -1.57
N ALA A 141 4.82 -15.27 -1.48
CA ALA A 141 4.54 -16.72 -1.55
C ALA A 141 5.10 -17.34 -2.83
N TYR A 142 4.90 -16.68 -3.99
CA TYR A 142 5.49 -17.10 -5.25
C TYR A 142 7.03 -17.13 -5.19
N LEU A 143 7.66 -16.08 -4.72
CA LEU A 143 9.12 -15.94 -4.71
C LEU A 143 9.79 -16.88 -3.70
N THR A 144 9.17 -17.13 -2.54
CA THR A 144 9.74 -18.01 -1.50
C THR A 144 9.39 -19.46 -1.65
N GLY A 145 8.31 -19.78 -2.39
CA GLY A 145 7.74 -21.13 -2.46
C GLY A 145 6.94 -21.49 -1.20
N GLU A 146 6.72 -20.53 -0.28
CA GLU A 146 5.87 -20.75 0.89
C GLU A 146 4.41 -20.93 0.47
N PRO A 147 3.63 -21.81 1.14
CA PRO A 147 2.21 -21.94 0.88
C PRO A 147 1.47 -20.61 1.08
N TRP A 148 0.52 -20.33 0.20
CA TRP A 148 -0.28 -19.12 0.25
C TRP A 148 -1.07 -18.99 1.56
N GLN A 149 -0.93 -17.87 2.22
CA GLN A 149 -1.74 -17.48 3.37
C GLN A 149 -2.23 -16.05 3.13
N PRO A 150 -3.55 -15.82 2.96
CA PRO A 150 -4.07 -14.48 2.82
C PRO A 150 -3.81 -13.69 4.13
N PRO A 151 -3.35 -12.45 4.05
CA PRO A 151 -3.22 -11.59 5.23
C PRO A 151 -4.59 -11.38 5.90
N GLN A 152 -4.60 -11.40 7.24
CA GLN A 152 -5.78 -11.12 8.05
C GLN A 152 -6.02 -9.63 8.22
#